data_25b343b9a99d5e2968d5eeb798729a48
#
_entry.id   25b343b9a99d5e2968d5eeb798729a48
#
_cell.length_a   1.000
_cell.length_b   1.000
_cell.length_c   1.000
_cell.angle_alpha   90.00
_cell.angle_beta   90.00
_cell.angle_gamma   90.00
#
_symmetry.space_group_name_H-M   'P 1'
#
loop_
_entity.id
_entity.type
_entity.pdbx_description
1 polymer ?
#
loop_
_entity_poly.entity_id
_entity_poly.type
_entity_poly.pdbx_seq_one_letter_code
_entity_poly.pdbx_strand_id
1 'polypeptide(L)'
;MKARFYKQSFQFKRPSGTSRGVLTEKHSWMIELWNENQPDIIGVGECSVIPGLSPDFLHDSQYEAEISALCRDLTRDLIDFPSIQFGLETALLDLKNGGKGIIFDNDFAKGKRLIPINGLIWMGDENFMREQIEEKIEAGFST
;
A
#
# COMPACT_ATOMS: atom_id res chain seq x y z
N MET A 1 4.11 -18.50 -14.97
CA MET A 1 3.39 -17.44 -14.24
C MET A 1 3.36 -16.21 -15.11
N LYS A 2 2.26 -15.45 -15.08
CA LYS A 2 2.07 -14.18 -15.81
C LYS A 2 1.87 -13.05 -14.81
N ALA A 3 2.20 -11.86 -15.25
CA ALA A 3 2.05 -10.64 -14.47
C ALA A 3 1.56 -9.47 -15.33
N ARG A 4 0.82 -8.58 -14.72
CA ARG A 4 0.51 -7.25 -15.24
C ARG A 4 0.48 -6.24 -14.10
N PHE A 5 0.47 -4.96 -14.42
CA PHE A 5 0.28 -3.91 -13.43
C PHE A 5 -0.64 -2.81 -13.96
N TYR A 6 -1.17 -2.02 -13.03
CA TYR A 6 -1.88 -0.78 -13.32
C TYR A 6 -1.67 0.23 -12.21
N LYS A 7 -1.76 1.51 -12.57
CA LYS A 7 -1.71 2.61 -11.61
C LYS A 7 -3.09 2.85 -11.01
N GLN A 8 -3.15 2.96 -9.68
CA GLN A 8 -4.35 3.29 -8.94
C GLN A 8 -4.16 4.62 -8.21
N SER A 9 -5.08 5.57 -8.39
CA SER A 9 -5.09 6.84 -7.68
C SER A 9 -6.10 6.80 -6.54
N PHE A 10 -5.67 7.25 -5.37
CA PHE A 10 -6.51 7.38 -4.18
C PHE A 10 -6.62 8.84 -3.79
N GLN A 11 -7.85 9.33 -3.61
CA GLN A 11 -8.12 10.65 -3.06
C GLN A 11 -8.27 10.55 -1.54
N PHE A 12 -7.57 11.41 -0.82
CA PHE A 12 -7.74 11.48 0.63
C PHE A 12 -9.12 12.04 0.97
N LYS A 13 -9.79 11.47 1.96
CA LYS A 13 -11.08 11.99 2.46
C LYS A 13 -10.95 13.40 3.06
N ARG A 14 -9.79 13.70 3.63
CA ARG A 14 -9.38 15.02 4.16
C ARG A 14 -7.94 15.25 3.74
N PRO A 15 -7.53 16.51 3.47
CA PRO A 15 -6.11 16.81 3.24
C PRO A 15 -5.26 16.34 4.42
N SER A 16 -4.16 15.65 4.12
CA SER A 16 -3.28 15.07 5.13
C SER A 16 -2.02 15.92 5.26
N GLY A 17 -1.97 16.75 6.29
CA GLY A 17 -0.83 17.61 6.60
C GLY A 17 0.35 16.82 7.16
N THR A 18 1.52 17.02 6.56
CA THR A 18 2.79 16.46 7.02
C THR A 18 3.83 17.58 7.14
N SER A 19 4.96 17.31 7.80
CA SER A 19 6.08 18.28 7.87
C SER A 19 6.68 18.64 6.49
N ARG A 20 6.29 17.92 5.43
CA ARG A 20 6.79 18.10 4.04
C ARG A 20 5.75 18.63 3.08
N GLY A 21 4.53 18.91 3.55
CA GLY A 21 3.44 19.41 2.75
C GLY A 21 2.12 18.70 3.01
N VAL A 22 1.13 19.06 2.21
CA VAL A 22 -0.23 18.53 2.30
C VAL A 22 -0.48 17.55 1.16
N LEU A 23 -0.88 16.34 1.51
CA LEU A 23 -1.27 15.31 0.56
C LEU A 23 -2.78 15.31 0.38
N THR A 24 -3.25 15.40 -0.87
CA THR A 24 -4.66 15.30 -1.24
C THR A 24 -4.97 14.06 -2.06
N GLU A 25 -3.92 13.51 -2.71
CA GLU A 25 -4.02 12.24 -3.44
C GLU A 25 -2.73 11.42 -3.26
N LYS A 26 -2.84 10.14 -3.50
CA LYS A 26 -1.74 9.18 -3.50
C LYS A 26 -1.89 8.23 -4.68
N HIS A 27 -0.79 7.96 -5.35
CA HIS A 27 -0.74 6.91 -6.36
C HIS A 27 -0.07 5.65 -5.81
N SER A 28 -0.57 4.50 -6.25
CA SER A 28 0.05 3.21 -6.03
C SER A 28 -0.02 2.40 -7.32
N TRP A 29 0.89 1.46 -7.49
CA TRP A 29 0.86 0.52 -8.61
C TRP A 29 0.50 -0.85 -8.08
N MET A 30 -0.54 -1.42 -8.66
CA MET A 30 -1.02 -2.75 -8.31
C MET A 30 -0.39 -3.77 -9.26
N ILE A 31 0.27 -4.78 -8.70
CA ILE A 31 0.78 -5.94 -9.45
C ILE A 31 -0.23 -7.06 -9.32
N GLU A 32 -0.61 -7.65 -10.43
CA GLU A 32 -1.44 -8.85 -10.50
C GLU A 32 -0.65 -10.01 -11.07
N LEU A 33 -0.71 -11.16 -10.39
CA LEU A 33 -0.05 -12.41 -10.76
C LEU A 33 -1.06 -13.52 -10.91
N TRP A 34 -0.85 -14.40 -11.92
CA TRP A 34 -1.66 -15.62 -12.07
C TRP A 34 -0.87 -16.73 -12.74
N ASN A 35 -1.33 -17.97 -12.55
CA ASN A 35 -0.85 -19.12 -13.30
C ASN A 35 -1.68 -19.29 -14.57
N GLU A 36 -1.04 -19.57 -15.70
CA GLU A 36 -1.75 -19.78 -16.99
C GLU A 36 -2.74 -20.94 -16.94
N ASN A 37 -2.49 -21.93 -16.08
CA ASN A 37 -3.39 -23.07 -15.88
C ASN A 37 -4.58 -22.77 -14.93
N GLN A 38 -4.55 -21.63 -14.24
CA GLN A 38 -5.59 -21.20 -13.29
C GLN A 38 -5.76 -19.66 -13.38
N PRO A 39 -6.19 -19.14 -14.54
CA PRO A 39 -6.19 -17.68 -14.78
C PRO A 39 -7.21 -16.91 -13.94
N ASP A 40 -8.20 -17.60 -13.38
CA ASP A 40 -9.23 -16.99 -12.53
C ASP A 40 -8.75 -16.71 -11.08
N ILE A 41 -7.60 -17.29 -10.70
CA ILE A 41 -6.98 -17.03 -9.38
C ILE A 41 -5.88 -15.99 -9.59
N ILE A 42 -6.15 -14.77 -9.12
CA ILE A 42 -5.25 -13.63 -9.29
C ILE A 42 -4.77 -13.18 -7.90
N GLY A 43 -3.47 -13.22 -7.69
CA GLY A 43 -2.83 -12.61 -6.52
C GLY A 43 -2.52 -11.14 -6.79
N VAL A 44 -2.84 -10.28 -5.84
CA VAL A 44 -2.67 -8.83 -5.96
C VAL A 44 -1.71 -8.31 -4.90
N GLY A 45 -0.79 -7.43 -5.31
CA GLY A 45 0.12 -6.72 -4.39
C GLY A 45 0.23 -5.24 -4.74
N GLU A 46 0.39 -4.41 -3.73
CA GLU A 46 0.48 -2.96 -3.87
C GLU A 46 1.94 -2.49 -3.77
N CYS A 47 2.43 -1.81 -4.80
CA CYS A 47 3.66 -1.03 -4.77
C CYS A 47 3.30 0.39 -4.35
N SER A 48 3.46 0.68 -3.06
CA SER A 48 3.02 1.93 -2.45
C SER A 48 4.19 2.87 -2.26
N VAL A 49 4.13 4.06 -2.85
CA VAL A 49 5.16 5.09 -2.74
C VAL A 49 4.57 6.44 -2.38
N ILE A 50 5.39 7.28 -1.75
CA ILE A 50 5.08 8.69 -1.50
C ILE A 50 6.20 9.52 -2.12
N PRO A 51 5.89 10.39 -3.12
CA PRO A 51 6.87 11.25 -3.75
C PRO A 51 7.69 12.06 -2.74
N GLY A 52 9.02 12.08 -2.91
CA GLY A 52 9.94 12.78 -2.01
C GLY A 52 10.20 12.06 -0.67
N LEU A 53 9.54 10.92 -0.40
CA LEU A 53 9.76 10.09 0.80
C LEU A 53 10.27 8.70 0.46
N SER A 54 9.69 8.05 -0.54
CA SER A 54 10.11 6.71 -0.98
C SER A 54 11.41 6.81 -1.77
N PRO A 55 12.50 6.18 -1.33
CA PRO A 55 13.83 6.34 -1.93
C PRO A 55 13.94 5.72 -3.33
N ASP A 56 13.13 4.74 -3.63
CA ASP A 56 13.08 4.00 -4.89
C ASP A 56 12.11 4.61 -5.92
N PHE A 57 11.54 5.79 -5.63
CA PHE A 57 10.61 6.49 -6.51
C PHE A 57 11.15 7.88 -6.89
N LEU A 58 11.47 8.08 -8.15
CA LEU A 58 11.85 9.38 -8.72
C LEU A 58 10.67 10.04 -9.44
N HIS A 59 10.08 9.34 -10.41
CA HIS A 59 8.90 9.76 -11.16
C HIS A 59 8.21 8.54 -11.79
N ASP A 60 6.95 8.71 -12.15
CA ASP A 60 6.08 7.65 -12.65
C ASP A 60 6.69 6.83 -13.77
N SER A 61 7.23 7.47 -14.80
CA SER A 61 7.74 6.76 -15.98
C SER A 61 8.94 5.86 -15.68
N GLN A 62 9.83 6.27 -14.78
CA GLN A 62 10.93 5.41 -14.32
C GLN A 62 10.41 4.23 -13.54
N TYR A 63 9.50 4.48 -12.59
CA TYR A 63 8.93 3.46 -11.73
C TYR A 63 8.11 2.43 -12.51
N GLU A 64 7.29 2.88 -13.46
CA GLU A 64 6.51 2.02 -14.36
C GLU A 64 7.39 1.20 -15.30
N ALA A 65 8.53 1.74 -15.74
CA ALA A 65 9.50 0.98 -16.54
C ALA A 65 10.08 -0.20 -15.74
N GLU A 66 10.37 -0.01 -14.44
CA GLU A 66 10.87 -1.08 -13.57
C GLU A 66 9.81 -2.14 -13.29
N ILE A 67 8.58 -1.75 -12.97
CA ILE A 67 7.48 -2.70 -12.79
C ILE A 67 7.19 -3.45 -14.10
N SER A 68 7.22 -2.75 -15.24
CA SER A 68 7.06 -3.39 -16.57
C SER A 68 8.15 -4.42 -16.84
N ALA A 69 9.39 -4.12 -16.47
CA ALA A 69 10.49 -5.06 -16.59
C ALA A 69 10.32 -6.28 -15.68
N LEU A 70 9.87 -6.06 -14.44
CA LEU A 70 9.50 -7.14 -13.52
C LEU A 70 8.39 -8.03 -14.09
N CYS A 71 7.33 -7.46 -14.66
CA CYS A 71 6.25 -8.24 -15.26
C CYS A 71 6.71 -9.14 -16.42
N ARG A 72 7.81 -8.79 -17.09
CA ARG A 72 8.44 -9.63 -18.13
C ARG A 72 9.35 -10.71 -17.57
N ASP A 73 9.99 -10.42 -16.43
CA ASP A 73 10.92 -11.34 -15.76
C ASP A 73 10.77 -11.22 -14.23
N LEU A 74 9.99 -12.12 -13.64
CA LEU A 74 9.69 -12.16 -12.21
C LEU A 74 10.89 -12.59 -11.34
N THR A 75 12.03 -12.90 -11.96
CA THR A 75 13.27 -13.27 -11.23
C THR A 75 14.25 -12.11 -11.08
N ARG A 76 13.87 -10.90 -11.54
CA ARG A 76 14.71 -9.71 -11.43
C ARG A 76 15.12 -9.42 -9.98
N ASP A 77 16.34 -8.96 -9.82
CA ASP A 77 16.81 -8.36 -8.58
C ASP A 77 16.10 -7.01 -8.37
N LEU A 78 15.49 -6.83 -7.20
CA LEU A 78 14.74 -5.66 -6.79
C LEU A 78 15.38 -4.96 -5.58
N ILE A 79 16.66 -5.20 -5.32
CA ILE A 79 17.37 -4.64 -4.16
C ILE A 79 17.25 -3.11 -4.06
N ASP A 80 17.21 -2.41 -5.20
CA ASP A 80 17.08 -0.96 -5.28
C ASP A 80 15.63 -0.48 -5.32
N PHE A 81 14.64 -1.42 -5.36
CA PHE A 81 13.21 -1.13 -5.48
C PHE A 81 12.39 -1.86 -4.41
N PRO A 82 12.59 -1.55 -3.11
CA PRO A 82 11.94 -2.27 -2.02
C PRO A 82 10.40 -2.17 -2.04
N SER A 83 9.81 -1.09 -2.55
CA SER A 83 8.36 -0.98 -2.68
C SER A 83 7.81 -1.90 -3.77
N ILE A 84 8.53 -2.10 -4.87
CA ILE A 84 8.18 -3.05 -5.93
C ILE A 84 8.35 -4.49 -5.43
N GLN A 85 9.44 -4.75 -4.70
CA GLN A 85 9.67 -6.05 -4.06
C GLN A 85 8.53 -6.40 -3.11
N PHE A 86 8.12 -5.48 -2.25
CA PHE A 86 6.98 -5.69 -1.34
C PHE A 86 5.68 -6.00 -2.10
N GLY A 87 5.39 -5.26 -3.19
CA GLY A 87 4.25 -5.53 -4.06
C GLY A 87 4.30 -6.92 -4.68
N LEU A 88 5.46 -7.35 -5.19
CA LEU A 88 5.64 -8.70 -5.74
C LEU A 88 5.44 -9.78 -4.67
N GLU A 89 6.08 -9.65 -3.51
CA GLU A 89 5.97 -10.62 -2.41
C GLU A 89 4.55 -10.78 -1.90
N THR A 90 3.82 -9.67 -1.73
CA THR A 90 2.42 -9.70 -1.31
C THR A 90 1.51 -10.32 -2.37
N ALA A 91 1.73 -10.03 -3.66
CA ALA A 91 0.99 -10.65 -4.75
C ALA A 91 1.22 -12.18 -4.81
N LEU A 92 2.45 -12.64 -4.58
CA LEU A 92 2.77 -14.07 -4.52
C LEU A 92 2.10 -14.77 -3.34
N LEU A 93 2.06 -14.11 -2.17
CA LEU A 93 1.38 -14.64 -0.98
C LEU A 93 -0.13 -14.70 -1.19
N ASP A 94 -0.73 -13.66 -1.77
CA ASP A 94 -2.16 -13.66 -2.08
C ASP A 94 -2.50 -14.74 -3.11
N LEU A 95 -1.73 -14.87 -4.18
CA LEU A 95 -1.91 -15.94 -5.18
C LEU A 95 -1.84 -17.33 -4.53
N LYS A 96 -0.86 -17.55 -3.66
CA LYS A 96 -0.71 -18.81 -2.91
C LYS A 96 -1.93 -19.10 -2.04
N ASN A 97 -2.57 -18.07 -1.49
CA ASN A 97 -3.76 -18.17 -0.65
C ASN A 97 -5.08 -18.11 -1.43
N GLY A 98 -5.02 -18.20 -2.76
CA GLY A 98 -6.18 -18.32 -3.64
C GLY A 98 -6.74 -16.99 -4.14
N GLY A 99 -5.96 -15.89 -4.10
CA GLY A 99 -6.34 -14.58 -4.66
C GLY A 99 -7.53 -13.94 -3.96
N LYS A 100 -7.57 -14.02 -2.62
CA LYS A 100 -8.71 -13.55 -1.80
C LYS A 100 -8.39 -12.31 -0.97
N GLY A 101 -7.24 -11.68 -1.20
CA GLY A 101 -6.75 -10.56 -0.40
C GLY A 101 -6.33 -10.95 1.02
N ILE A 102 -6.11 -12.23 1.28
CA ILE A 102 -5.71 -12.76 2.59
C ILE A 102 -4.24 -13.16 2.52
N ILE A 103 -3.35 -12.26 2.97
CA ILE A 103 -1.90 -12.53 2.96
C ILE A 103 -1.52 -13.51 4.06
N PHE A 104 -2.09 -13.34 5.28
CA PHE A 104 -1.87 -14.22 6.42
C PHE A 104 -3.20 -14.70 7.00
N ASP A 105 -3.40 -16.02 7.08
CA ASP A 105 -4.58 -16.62 7.70
C ASP A 105 -4.39 -16.71 9.21
N ASN A 106 -4.66 -15.60 9.92
CA ASN A 106 -4.55 -15.50 11.37
C ASN A 106 -5.78 -14.83 11.99
N ASP A 107 -5.84 -14.81 13.32
CA ASP A 107 -6.98 -14.26 14.06
C ASP A 107 -7.15 -12.75 13.87
N PHE A 108 -6.08 -11.99 13.60
CA PHE A 108 -6.17 -10.58 13.28
C PHE A 108 -6.85 -10.36 11.91
N ALA A 109 -6.39 -11.05 10.87
CA ALA A 109 -7.00 -10.98 9.54
C ALA A 109 -8.47 -11.44 9.52
N LYS A 110 -8.86 -12.34 10.45
CA LYS A 110 -10.25 -12.79 10.66
C LYS A 110 -11.08 -11.87 11.55
N GLY A 111 -10.53 -10.76 12.04
CA GLY A 111 -11.20 -9.84 12.96
C GLY A 111 -11.47 -10.40 14.36
N LYS A 112 -10.83 -11.51 14.74
CA LYS A 112 -10.99 -12.15 16.07
C LYS A 112 -10.05 -11.57 17.11
N ARG A 113 -8.98 -10.92 16.69
CA ARG A 113 -7.98 -10.27 17.55
C ARG A 113 -7.74 -8.84 17.07
N LEU A 114 -7.75 -7.89 18.00
CA LEU A 114 -7.40 -6.50 17.74
C LEU A 114 -5.94 -6.24 18.10
N ILE A 115 -5.33 -5.27 17.45
CA ILE A 115 -4.01 -4.72 17.77
C ILE A 115 -4.24 -3.34 18.37
N PRO A 116 -3.79 -3.07 19.62
CA PRO A 116 -3.86 -1.72 20.18
C PRO A 116 -3.02 -0.74 19.34
N ILE A 117 -3.61 0.40 19.03
CA ILE A 117 -2.91 1.50 18.34
C ILE A 117 -3.20 2.82 19.05
N ASN A 118 -2.29 3.78 18.91
CA ASN A 118 -2.50 5.16 19.34
C ASN A 118 -3.39 5.92 18.34
N GLY A 119 -3.99 7.01 18.80
CA GLY A 119 -4.67 7.97 17.94
C GLY A 119 -3.66 8.80 17.13
N LEU A 120 -3.88 8.96 15.82
CA LEU A 120 -3.10 9.85 14.97
C LEU A 120 -3.78 11.22 14.90
N ILE A 121 -2.99 12.27 15.14
CA ILE A 121 -3.38 13.67 14.94
C ILE A 121 -2.61 14.19 13.73
N TRP A 122 -3.32 14.53 12.67
CA TRP A 122 -2.72 15.15 11.49
C TRP A 122 -2.32 16.60 11.80
N MET A 123 -1.20 17.03 11.23
CA MET A 123 -0.73 18.41 11.36
C MET A 123 -1.68 19.38 10.64
N GLY A 124 -1.91 20.52 11.28
CA GLY A 124 -2.76 21.60 10.78
C GLY A 124 -2.67 22.82 11.69
N ASP A 125 -3.62 23.74 11.57
CA ASP A 125 -3.75 24.83 12.54
C ASP A 125 -4.21 24.31 13.92
N GLU A 126 -4.15 25.17 14.93
CA GLU A 126 -4.45 24.80 16.31
C GLU A 126 -5.88 24.28 16.48
N ASN A 127 -6.85 24.87 15.82
CA ASN A 127 -8.25 24.46 15.94
C ASN A 127 -8.47 23.07 15.33
N PHE A 128 -7.95 22.83 14.13
CA PHE A 128 -8.02 21.54 13.47
C PHE A 128 -7.34 20.42 14.27
N MET A 129 -6.19 20.71 14.88
CA MET A 129 -5.52 19.72 15.74
C MET A 129 -6.29 19.46 17.03
N ARG A 130 -6.88 20.49 17.63
CA ARG A 130 -7.71 20.39 18.85
C ARG A 130 -8.95 19.53 18.60
N GLU A 131 -9.67 19.79 17.51
CA GLU A 131 -10.85 19.01 17.12
C GLU A 131 -10.51 17.53 16.95
N GLN A 132 -9.39 17.20 16.31
CA GLN A 132 -8.94 15.81 16.18
C GLN A 132 -8.63 15.15 17.53
N ILE A 133 -8.02 15.88 18.47
CA ILE A 133 -7.76 15.37 19.81
C ILE A 133 -9.07 15.04 20.53
N GLU A 134 -10.05 15.94 20.47
CA GLU A 134 -11.37 15.72 21.05
C GLU A 134 -12.08 14.52 20.43
N GLU A 135 -12.10 14.42 19.08
CA GLU A 135 -12.63 13.25 18.36
C GLU A 135 -11.96 11.94 18.80
N LYS A 136 -10.64 11.93 19.02
CA LYS A 136 -9.91 10.73 19.45
C LYS A 136 -10.21 10.35 20.89
N ILE A 137 -10.32 11.32 21.81
CA ILE A 137 -10.69 11.09 23.20
C ILE A 137 -12.12 10.50 23.27
N GLU A 138 -13.07 11.10 22.55
CA GLU A 138 -14.44 10.59 22.46
C GLU A 138 -14.53 9.19 21.87
N ALA A 139 -13.67 8.86 20.89
CA ALA A 139 -13.55 7.52 20.33
C ALA A 139 -12.85 6.50 21.25
N GLY A 140 -12.40 6.91 22.44
CA GLY A 140 -11.81 6.04 23.47
C GLY A 140 -10.31 5.78 23.32
N PHE A 141 -9.59 6.57 22.51
CA PHE A 141 -8.13 6.51 22.48
C PHE A 141 -7.56 7.10 23.78
N SER A 142 -6.62 6.38 24.40
CA SER A 142 -5.94 6.79 25.65
C SER A 142 -4.47 7.18 25.44
N THR A 143 -3.97 7.05 24.22
CA THR A 143 -2.58 7.36 23.85
C THR A 143 -2.56 7.96 22.45
#